data_195a6cba29443abd9ad9158f7f56cc8d
#
_entry.id   195a6cba29443abd9ad9158f7f56cc8d
#
_cell.length_a   1.000
_cell.length_b   1.000
_cell.length_c   1.000
_cell.angle_alpha   90.00
_cell.angle_beta   90.00
_cell.angle_gamma   90.00
#
_symmetry.space_group_name_H-M   'P 1'
#
loop_
_entity.id
_entity.type
_entity.pdbx_description
1 polymer ?
#
loop_
_entity_poly.entity_id
_entity_poly.type
_entity_poly.pdbx_seq_one_letter_code
_entity_poly.pdbx_strand_id
1 'polypeptide(L)'
;PAKTKAGVKELQEGTGMFAWVSGVGTAPGLSVMDYLMERKIPWVGPSAGSLHWIEPPKKYLFAVYPLYYIEAKGLCRYAVEKLGKKRVAIAYQNDDYGKNGLDGAAEALEKMGLKLVAQIPVEKSDTDMKPHVMKLKKVKADVVLLWVTPVHAIRIVGTGKAMKFAPQWMSTSTCSDFPFMYKISKGLWEGVIAATFGELPDSDNPLLQKYKKEAYEKYAAKGERWGLFYYAGILFAEPLVEGIKRCGRLLTRERLVKEMEGIKNFKGIGGKISYGPLDLAQPYACRQGQKEIFLVKCLKGGKYEKLTDWMEIK
;
A
#
# COMPACT_ATOMS: atom_id res chain seq x y z
N PRO A 1 11.69 6.17 12.18
CA PRO A 1 12.84 6.60 11.34
C PRO A 1 14.20 6.36 11.99
N ALA A 2 14.45 6.86 13.24
CA ALA A 2 15.75 6.75 13.88
C ALA A 2 16.24 5.30 14.05
N LYS A 3 15.40 4.41 14.58
CA LYS A 3 15.71 2.98 14.72
C LYS A 3 15.94 2.32 13.36
N THR A 4 15.16 2.68 12.34
CA THR A 4 15.33 2.15 10.98
C THR A 4 16.68 2.55 10.41
N LYS A 5 17.08 3.83 10.56
CA LYS A 5 18.38 4.32 10.10
C LYS A 5 19.54 3.63 10.80
N ALA A 6 19.45 3.43 12.12
CA ALA A 6 20.45 2.72 12.90
C ALA A 6 20.57 1.25 12.45
N GLY A 7 19.47 0.52 12.35
CA GLY A 7 19.49 -0.88 11.94
C GLY A 7 19.98 -1.12 10.51
N VAL A 8 19.63 -0.24 9.55
CA VAL A 8 20.16 -0.33 8.18
C VAL A 8 21.66 -0.11 8.14
N LYS A 9 22.17 0.87 8.91
CA LYS A 9 23.62 1.10 9.02
C LYS A 9 24.35 -0.09 9.64
N GLU A 10 23.82 -0.61 10.74
CA GLU A 10 24.39 -1.78 11.43
C GLU A 10 24.49 -2.98 10.49
N LEU A 11 23.42 -3.30 9.77
CA LEU A 11 23.41 -4.39 8.79
C LEU A 11 24.43 -4.15 7.65
N GLN A 12 24.52 -2.93 7.14
CA GLN A 12 25.44 -2.63 6.05
C GLN A 12 26.91 -2.65 6.51
N GLU A 13 27.22 -2.11 7.68
CA GLU A 13 28.56 -2.00 8.22
C GLU A 13 29.05 -3.32 8.82
N GLY A 14 28.14 -4.13 9.38
CA GLY A 14 28.46 -5.43 9.99
C GLY A 14 28.61 -6.56 8.99
N THR A 15 27.59 -6.78 8.14
CA THR A 15 27.53 -7.94 7.23
C THR A 15 27.66 -7.56 5.76
N GLY A 16 27.40 -6.31 5.42
CA GLY A 16 27.26 -5.85 4.05
C GLY A 16 25.97 -6.35 3.39
N MET A 17 25.20 -5.46 2.79
CA MET A 17 23.97 -5.80 2.07
C MET A 17 24.22 -5.76 0.57
N PHE A 18 23.86 -6.82 -0.15
CA PHE A 18 23.83 -6.80 -1.60
C PHE A 18 22.66 -5.96 -2.13
N ALA A 19 21.48 -6.19 -1.60
CA ALA A 19 20.25 -5.47 -1.92
C ALA A 19 19.39 -5.33 -0.65
N TRP A 20 18.48 -4.37 -0.64
CA TRP A 20 17.47 -4.18 0.38
C TRP A 20 16.09 -4.51 -0.21
N VAL A 21 15.30 -5.29 0.50
CA VAL A 21 13.94 -5.64 0.07
C VAL A 21 12.93 -5.19 1.12
N SER A 22 11.76 -4.71 0.65
CA SER A 22 10.68 -4.27 1.53
C SER A 22 11.06 -3.07 2.43
N GLY A 23 10.72 -3.10 3.70
CA GLY A 23 10.84 -1.98 4.64
C GLY A 23 9.52 -1.21 4.76
N VAL A 24 8.84 -1.34 5.91
CA VAL A 24 7.48 -0.85 6.09
C VAL A 24 7.44 0.63 6.44
N GLY A 25 6.64 1.38 5.69
CA GLY A 25 6.23 2.74 6.01
C GLY A 25 7.03 3.85 5.29
N THR A 26 6.33 4.93 4.95
CA THR A 26 6.89 6.06 4.21
C THR A 26 8.00 6.77 4.99
N ALA A 27 7.74 7.26 6.19
CA ALA A 27 8.73 7.99 6.98
C ALA A 27 9.96 7.15 7.39
N PRO A 28 9.83 5.86 7.78
CA PRO A 28 10.99 4.99 7.97
C PRO A 28 11.81 4.81 6.69
N GLY A 29 11.16 4.59 5.55
CA GLY A 29 11.84 4.43 4.26
C GLY A 29 12.59 5.69 3.83
N LEU A 30 11.98 6.86 3.92
CA LEU A 30 12.62 8.14 3.62
C LEU A 30 13.90 8.36 4.46
N SER A 31 13.91 7.91 5.71
CA SER A 31 15.06 8.07 6.60
C SER A 31 16.31 7.28 6.18
N VAL A 32 16.16 6.31 5.28
CA VAL A 32 17.27 5.44 4.81
C VAL A 32 17.50 5.51 3.30
N MET A 33 16.62 6.18 2.57
CA MET A 33 16.65 6.20 1.11
C MET A 33 17.98 6.74 0.56
N ASP A 34 18.41 7.92 1.01
CA ASP A 34 19.66 8.54 0.54
C ASP A 34 20.87 7.66 0.88
N TYR A 35 20.91 7.11 2.10
CA TYR A 35 21.97 6.20 2.51
C TYR A 35 22.10 4.97 1.60
N LEU A 36 20.98 4.37 1.19
CA LEU A 36 20.98 3.23 0.27
C LEU A 36 21.41 3.64 -1.14
N MET A 37 20.91 4.78 -1.63
CA MET A 37 21.21 5.27 -2.98
C MET A 37 22.67 5.68 -3.15
N GLU A 38 23.24 6.40 -2.19
CA GLU A 38 24.66 6.80 -2.16
C GLU A 38 25.60 5.58 -2.19
N ARG A 39 25.21 4.50 -1.51
CA ARG A 39 25.97 3.24 -1.46
C ARG A 39 25.65 2.29 -2.60
N LYS A 40 24.83 2.74 -3.55
CA LYS A 40 24.40 1.93 -4.72
C LYS A 40 23.80 0.58 -4.31
N ILE A 41 23.04 0.55 -3.21
CA ILE A 41 22.35 -0.65 -2.74
C ILE A 41 21.00 -0.69 -3.42
N PRO A 42 20.72 -1.69 -4.29
CA PRO A 42 19.39 -1.85 -4.89
C PRO A 42 18.33 -2.02 -3.81
N TRP A 43 17.30 -1.20 -3.85
CA TRP A 43 16.13 -1.30 -2.98
C TRP A 43 14.91 -1.66 -3.81
N VAL A 44 14.34 -2.84 -3.55
CA VAL A 44 13.19 -3.38 -4.29
C VAL A 44 12.01 -3.53 -3.36
N GLY A 45 10.86 -3.07 -3.81
CA GLY A 45 9.57 -3.24 -3.15
C GLY A 45 9.46 -2.58 -1.77
N PRO A 46 9.80 -1.28 -1.61
CA PRO A 46 9.46 -0.60 -0.36
C PRO A 46 7.98 -0.81 -0.05
N SER A 47 7.69 -1.26 1.18
CA SER A 47 6.32 -1.56 1.63
C SER A 47 5.58 -0.28 2.02
N ALA A 48 5.44 0.61 1.07
CA ALA A 48 4.68 1.85 1.14
C ALA A 48 4.45 2.39 -0.28
N GLY A 49 3.29 2.95 -0.54
CA GLY A 49 2.90 3.49 -1.85
C GLY A 49 3.22 4.97 -2.03
N SER A 50 4.40 5.41 -1.60
CA SER A 50 4.78 6.82 -1.64
C SER A 50 5.29 7.27 -3.01
N LEU A 51 4.90 8.47 -3.45
CA LEU A 51 5.45 9.13 -4.63
C LEU A 51 6.96 9.38 -4.54
N HIS A 52 7.51 9.53 -3.34
CA HIS A 52 8.94 9.73 -3.13
C HIS A 52 9.83 8.58 -3.66
N TRP A 53 9.27 7.39 -3.85
CA TRP A 53 10.01 6.27 -4.42
C TRP A 53 10.32 6.47 -5.90
N ILE A 54 9.45 7.18 -6.60
CA ILE A 54 9.54 7.36 -8.05
C ILE A 54 9.76 8.81 -8.48
N GLU A 55 9.51 9.80 -7.64
CA GLU A 55 9.65 11.22 -7.98
C GLU A 55 10.68 11.91 -7.06
N PRO A 56 11.85 12.28 -7.58
CA PRO A 56 12.40 11.88 -8.86
C PRO A 56 12.80 10.39 -8.88
N PRO A 57 12.82 9.73 -10.06
CA PRO A 57 13.16 8.31 -10.14
C PRO A 57 14.64 8.10 -9.81
N LYS A 58 14.95 7.00 -9.13
CA LYS A 58 16.28 6.66 -8.64
C LYS A 58 16.81 5.41 -9.31
N LYS A 59 18.12 5.38 -9.62
CA LYS A 59 18.74 4.26 -10.35
C LYS A 59 18.58 2.93 -9.62
N TYR A 60 18.72 2.92 -8.31
CA TYR A 60 18.77 1.70 -7.48
C TYR A 60 17.47 1.44 -6.70
N LEU A 61 16.36 2.16 -6.99
CA LEU A 61 15.09 1.95 -6.32
C LEU A 61 14.01 1.50 -7.31
N PHE A 62 13.32 0.39 -6.98
CA PHE A 62 12.27 -0.22 -7.79
C PHE A 62 11.04 -0.42 -6.93
N ALA A 63 10.03 0.45 -7.09
CA ALA A 63 8.78 0.36 -6.33
C ALA A 63 7.91 -0.78 -6.85
N VAL A 64 7.24 -1.47 -5.93
CA VAL A 64 6.26 -2.52 -6.24
C VAL A 64 4.88 -2.12 -5.72
N TYR A 65 4.80 -1.70 -4.48
CA TYR A 65 3.54 -1.30 -3.85
C TYR A 65 2.84 -0.22 -4.69
N PRO A 66 1.54 -0.36 -5.01
CA PRO A 66 0.79 0.68 -5.73
C PRO A 66 0.85 2.03 -5.00
N LEU A 67 0.90 3.10 -5.77
CA LEU A 67 0.97 4.43 -5.17
C LEU A 67 -0.31 4.75 -4.41
N TYR A 68 -0.19 5.23 -3.19
CA TYR A 68 -1.30 5.72 -2.37
C TYR A 68 -2.17 6.76 -3.09
N TYR A 69 -1.51 7.63 -3.84
CA TYR A 69 -2.14 8.60 -4.71
C TYR A 69 -3.09 7.94 -5.73
N ILE A 70 -2.65 6.85 -6.36
CA ILE A 70 -3.43 6.08 -7.33
C ILE A 70 -4.57 5.31 -6.65
N GLU A 71 -4.31 4.70 -5.49
CA GLU A 71 -5.37 4.03 -4.72
C GLU A 71 -6.51 4.99 -4.36
N ALA A 72 -6.16 6.20 -3.89
CA ALA A 72 -7.16 7.21 -3.53
C ALA A 72 -8.00 7.64 -4.73
N LYS A 73 -7.37 7.80 -5.91
CA LYS A 73 -8.09 8.08 -7.17
C LYS A 73 -9.07 6.96 -7.52
N GLY A 74 -8.65 5.71 -7.42
CA GLY A 74 -9.51 4.56 -7.67
C GLY A 74 -10.70 4.48 -6.73
N LEU A 75 -10.48 4.70 -5.43
CA LEU A 75 -11.55 4.72 -4.42
C LEU A 75 -12.54 5.86 -4.64
N CYS A 76 -12.06 7.08 -4.95
CA CYS A 76 -12.93 8.22 -5.25
C CYS A 76 -13.78 7.97 -6.50
N ARG A 77 -13.20 7.47 -7.58
CA ARG A 77 -13.95 7.11 -8.80
C ARG A 77 -15.04 6.09 -8.49
N TYR A 78 -14.71 5.04 -7.77
CA TYR A 78 -15.69 4.02 -7.39
C TYR A 78 -16.81 4.61 -6.53
N ALA A 79 -16.48 5.44 -5.55
CA ALA A 79 -17.47 6.10 -4.69
C ALA A 79 -18.45 6.95 -5.51
N VAL A 80 -17.95 7.72 -6.45
CA VAL A 80 -18.79 8.64 -7.27
C VAL A 80 -19.54 7.89 -8.37
N GLU A 81 -18.84 7.10 -9.16
CA GLU A 81 -19.39 6.50 -10.39
C GLU A 81 -20.21 5.24 -10.13
N LYS A 82 -19.85 4.43 -9.13
CA LYS A 82 -20.52 3.15 -8.83
C LYS A 82 -21.49 3.25 -7.66
N LEU A 83 -21.13 4.01 -6.61
CA LEU A 83 -21.99 4.15 -5.43
C LEU A 83 -22.87 5.41 -5.47
N GLY A 84 -22.68 6.29 -6.46
CA GLY A 84 -23.44 7.56 -6.58
C GLY A 84 -23.18 8.55 -5.44
N LYS A 85 -22.10 8.38 -4.69
CA LYS A 85 -21.76 9.20 -3.52
C LYS A 85 -20.97 10.44 -3.94
N LYS A 86 -21.36 11.61 -3.46
CA LYS A 86 -20.75 12.87 -3.88
C LYS A 86 -20.13 13.68 -2.72
N ARG A 87 -20.43 13.32 -1.48
CA ARG A 87 -19.94 14.03 -0.29
C ARG A 87 -18.77 13.25 0.35
N VAL A 88 -17.66 13.24 -0.38
CA VAL A 88 -16.45 12.50 0.03
C VAL A 88 -15.63 13.34 1.01
N ALA A 89 -15.29 12.78 2.15
CA ALA A 89 -14.32 13.32 3.11
C ALA A 89 -13.13 12.37 3.25
N ILE A 90 -12.02 12.87 3.77
CA ILE A 90 -10.85 12.06 4.09
C ILE A 90 -10.36 12.33 5.51
N ALA A 91 -10.08 11.26 6.28
CA ALA A 91 -9.29 11.30 7.49
C ALA A 91 -7.91 10.74 7.16
N TYR A 92 -6.87 11.55 7.30
CA TYR A 92 -5.53 11.20 6.85
C TYR A 92 -4.49 11.43 7.95
N GLN A 93 -3.52 10.53 8.05
CA GLN A 93 -2.38 10.73 8.95
C GLN A 93 -1.59 11.97 8.51
N ASN A 94 -1.30 12.87 9.43
CA ASN A 94 -0.65 14.16 9.11
C ASN A 94 0.85 14.00 8.86
N ASP A 95 1.17 13.23 7.82
CA ASP A 95 2.53 13.05 7.29
C ASP A 95 2.48 12.69 5.79
N ASP A 96 3.64 12.41 5.18
CA ASP A 96 3.74 12.09 3.75
C ASP A 96 2.89 10.89 3.31
N TYR A 97 2.67 9.90 4.20
CA TYR A 97 1.79 8.78 3.92
C TYR A 97 0.35 9.24 3.69
N GLY A 98 -0.18 10.01 4.63
CA GLY A 98 -1.57 10.47 4.56
C GLY A 98 -1.77 11.53 3.47
N LYS A 99 -0.79 12.42 3.26
CA LYS A 99 -0.85 13.47 2.24
C LYS A 99 -0.89 12.91 0.82
N ASN A 100 -0.15 11.83 0.53
CA ASN A 100 -0.24 11.18 -0.78
C ASN A 100 -1.68 10.72 -1.11
N GLY A 101 -2.39 10.18 -0.14
CA GLY A 101 -3.80 9.81 -0.32
C GLY A 101 -4.73 11.02 -0.44
N LEU A 102 -4.47 12.06 0.34
CA LEU A 102 -5.21 13.33 0.27
C LEU A 102 -5.12 13.95 -1.12
N ASP A 103 -3.91 14.06 -1.67
CA ASP A 103 -3.65 14.67 -2.97
C ASP A 103 -4.32 13.87 -4.10
N GLY A 104 -4.23 12.53 -4.07
CA GLY A 104 -4.90 11.67 -5.03
C GLY A 104 -6.43 11.78 -4.97
N ALA A 105 -7.00 11.85 -3.76
CA ALA A 105 -8.44 12.04 -3.58
C ALA A 105 -8.92 13.41 -4.07
N ALA A 106 -8.17 14.47 -3.77
CA ALA A 106 -8.49 15.83 -4.19
C ALA A 106 -8.49 15.95 -5.72
N GLU A 107 -7.42 15.48 -6.39
CA GLU A 107 -7.32 15.51 -7.85
C GLU A 107 -8.44 14.70 -8.53
N ALA A 108 -8.71 13.49 -8.03
CA ALA A 108 -9.76 12.66 -8.63
C ALA A 108 -11.14 13.32 -8.56
N LEU A 109 -11.47 13.92 -7.42
CA LEU A 109 -12.74 14.62 -7.25
C LEU A 109 -12.81 15.89 -8.10
N GLU A 110 -11.72 16.65 -8.21
CA GLU A 110 -11.64 17.84 -9.05
C GLU A 110 -11.91 17.51 -10.52
N LYS A 111 -11.31 16.44 -11.05
CA LYS A 111 -11.56 15.96 -12.41
C LYS A 111 -13.02 15.54 -12.66
N MET A 112 -13.77 15.23 -11.60
CA MET A 112 -15.20 14.92 -11.66
C MET A 112 -16.10 16.13 -11.32
N GLY A 113 -15.53 17.34 -11.21
CA GLY A 113 -16.26 18.56 -10.86
C GLY A 113 -16.70 18.60 -9.39
N LEU A 114 -16.08 17.80 -8.53
CA LEU A 114 -16.37 17.71 -7.10
C LEU A 114 -15.14 18.16 -6.28
N LYS A 115 -15.31 18.21 -4.96
CA LYS A 115 -14.23 18.46 -4.01
C LYS A 115 -14.45 17.71 -2.71
N LEU A 116 -13.39 17.47 -1.96
CA LEU A 116 -13.48 16.93 -0.61
C LEU A 116 -14.33 17.88 0.28
N VAL A 117 -15.37 17.32 0.91
CA VAL A 117 -16.23 18.10 1.82
C VAL A 117 -15.57 18.32 3.18
N ALA A 118 -14.58 17.52 3.54
CA ALA A 118 -13.68 17.71 4.69
C ALA A 118 -12.36 16.98 4.49
N GLN A 119 -11.30 17.59 5.02
CA GLN A 119 -9.94 17.05 5.12
C GLN A 119 -9.57 17.06 6.59
N ILE A 120 -9.49 15.89 7.22
CA ILE A 120 -9.31 15.75 8.67
C ILE A 120 -7.93 15.16 8.95
N PRO A 121 -6.94 15.98 9.34
CA PRO A 121 -5.65 15.47 9.77
C PRO A 121 -5.80 14.71 11.09
N VAL A 122 -5.08 13.60 11.19
CA VAL A 122 -5.00 12.73 12.37
C VAL A 122 -3.53 12.60 12.75
N GLU A 123 -3.20 13.02 13.96
CA GLU A 123 -1.85 12.90 14.47
C GLU A 123 -1.57 11.46 14.96
N LYS A 124 -0.31 11.05 14.91
CA LYS A 124 0.09 9.70 15.40
C LYS A 124 -0.18 9.52 16.90
N SER A 125 -0.20 10.60 17.64
CA SER A 125 -0.49 10.63 19.07
C SER A 125 -1.98 10.66 19.41
N ASP A 126 -2.86 10.89 18.42
CA ASP A 126 -4.30 11.01 18.67
C ASP A 126 -4.88 9.70 19.18
N THR A 127 -5.52 9.74 20.33
CA THR A 127 -6.19 8.58 20.95
C THR A 127 -7.70 8.74 20.95
N ASP A 128 -8.21 9.97 21.06
CA ASP A 128 -9.64 10.31 20.98
C ASP A 128 -10.03 10.74 19.57
N MET A 129 -10.87 9.93 18.92
CA MET A 129 -11.37 10.23 17.58
C MET A 129 -12.69 11.02 17.56
N LYS A 130 -13.26 11.35 18.72
CA LYS A 130 -14.54 12.06 18.78
C LYS A 130 -14.53 13.42 18.08
N PRO A 131 -13.50 14.29 18.25
CA PRO A 131 -13.44 15.57 17.55
C PRO A 131 -13.37 15.39 16.02
N HIS A 132 -12.63 14.38 15.55
CA HIS A 132 -12.48 14.07 14.12
C HIS A 132 -13.82 13.61 13.51
N VAL A 133 -14.50 12.68 14.18
CA VAL A 133 -15.78 12.12 13.73
C VAL A 133 -16.89 13.18 13.80
N MET A 134 -16.88 14.09 14.78
CA MET A 134 -17.82 15.21 14.84
C MET A 134 -17.71 16.11 13.60
N LYS A 135 -16.50 16.44 13.15
CA LYS A 135 -16.27 17.22 11.94
C LYS A 135 -16.81 16.51 10.70
N LEU A 136 -16.53 15.20 10.55
CA LEU A 136 -17.03 14.38 9.46
C LEU A 136 -18.57 14.32 9.43
N LYS A 137 -19.19 14.16 10.59
CA LYS A 137 -20.65 14.12 10.74
C LYS A 137 -21.28 15.49 10.44
N LYS A 138 -20.67 16.59 10.90
CA LYS A 138 -21.14 17.95 10.66
C LYS A 138 -21.24 18.27 9.17
N VAL A 139 -20.26 17.85 8.38
CA VAL A 139 -20.27 18.04 6.93
C VAL A 139 -21.15 17.01 6.20
N LYS A 140 -21.85 16.14 6.91
CA LYS A 140 -22.72 15.10 6.33
C LYS A 140 -21.99 14.29 5.24
N ALA A 141 -20.75 13.87 5.51
CA ALA A 141 -20.01 13.02 4.58
C ALA A 141 -20.78 11.71 4.36
N ASP A 142 -20.96 11.31 3.10
CA ASP A 142 -21.60 10.04 2.74
C ASP A 142 -20.55 8.96 2.41
N VAL A 143 -19.30 9.37 2.17
CA VAL A 143 -18.11 8.54 2.11
C VAL A 143 -17.00 9.14 2.95
N VAL A 144 -16.27 8.31 3.68
CA VAL A 144 -15.06 8.71 4.39
C VAL A 144 -13.92 7.80 3.96
N LEU A 145 -12.89 8.39 3.36
CA LEU A 145 -11.63 7.72 3.09
C LEU A 145 -10.78 7.71 4.35
N LEU A 146 -10.28 6.54 4.72
CA LEU A 146 -9.43 6.31 5.90
C LEU A 146 -7.98 6.13 5.43
N TRP A 147 -7.20 7.22 5.40
CA TRP A 147 -5.78 7.22 5.06
C TRP A 147 -4.91 7.30 6.31
N VAL A 148 -5.16 6.39 7.23
CA VAL A 148 -4.54 6.30 8.55
C VAL A 148 -4.11 4.86 8.83
N THR A 149 -3.27 4.66 9.84
CA THR A 149 -2.89 3.30 10.26
C THR A 149 -4.10 2.49 10.76
N PRO A 150 -4.03 1.15 10.77
CA PRO A 150 -5.12 0.27 11.22
C PRO A 150 -5.72 0.65 12.57
N VAL A 151 -4.87 1.03 13.54
CA VAL A 151 -5.33 1.43 14.88
C VAL A 151 -6.23 2.65 14.85
N HIS A 152 -5.81 3.70 14.13
CA HIS A 152 -6.61 4.92 13.99
C HIS A 152 -7.88 4.68 13.16
N ALA A 153 -7.77 3.90 12.08
CA ALA A 153 -8.92 3.55 11.25
C ALA A 153 -10.03 2.85 12.07
N ILE A 154 -9.67 1.86 12.87
CA ILE A 154 -10.62 1.15 13.75
C ILE A 154 -11.22 2.08 14.80
N ARG A 155 -10.43 2.96 15.40
CA ARG A 155 -10.93 3.97 16.37
C ARG A 155 -11.91 4.92 15.73
N ILE A 156 -11.63 5.42 14.51
CA ILE A 156 -12.54 6.31 13.78
C ILE A 156 -13.86 5.61 13.47
N VAL A 157 -13.83 4.40 12.92
CA VAL A 157 -15.03 3.61 12.62
C VAL A 157 -15.83 3.29 13.89
N GLY A 158 -15.15 2.88 14.96
CA GLY A 158 -15.78 2.59 16.25
C GLY A 158 -16.43 3.82 16.88
N THR A 159 -15.75 4.97 16.83
CA THR A 159 -16.31 6.26 17.29
C THR A 159 -17.51 6.66 16.43
N GLY A 160 -17.42 6.48 15.10
CA GLY A 160 -18.54 6.71 14.19
C GLY A 160 -19.77 5.90 14.59
N LYS A 161 -19.61 4.61 14.83
CA LYS A 161 -20.70 3.73 15.29
C LYS A 161 -21.31 4.21 16.61
N ALA A 162 -20.48 4.56 17.59
CA ALA A 162 -20.94 5.07 18.88
C ALA A 162 -21.71 6.39 18.74
N MET A 163 -21.34 7.22 17.78
CA MET A 163 -22.00 8.50 17.48
C MET A 163 -23.15 8.39 16.47
N LYS A 164 -23.58 7.17 16.10
CA LYS A 164 -24.62 6.95 15.08
C LYS A 164 -24.30 7.67 13.76
N PHE A 165 -23.05 7.59 13.34
CA PHE A 165 -22.56 8.11 12.06
C PHE A 165 -22.00 6.92 11.25
N ALA A 166 -22.68 6.57 10.16
CA ALA A 166 -22.40 5.39 9.35
C ALA A 166 -22.31 5.74 7.85
N PRO A 167 -21.28 6.48 7.42
CA PRO A 167 -21.01 6.70 6.00
C PRO A 167 -20.51 5.41 5.38
N GLN A 168 -20.35 5.37 4.07
CA GLN A 168 -19.51 4.33 3.45
C GLN A 168 -18.05 4.58 3.86
N TRP A 169 -17.53 3.71 4.69
CA TRP A 169 -16.12 3.71 5.03
C TRP A 169 -15.31 3.07 3.91
N MET A 170 -14.27 3.75 3.47
CA MET A 170 -13.34 3.23 2.46
C MET A 170 -11.91 3.43 2.94
N SER A 171 -11.00 2.53 2.62
CA SER A 171 -9.63 2.61 3.12
C SER A 171 -8.58 2.26 2.07
N THR A 172 -7.38 2.75 2.29
CA THR A 172 -6.18 2.32 1.57
C THR A 172 -5.91 0.83 1.81
N SER A 173 -5.12 0.24 0.95
CA SER A 173 -4.66 -1.15 1.04
C SER A 173 -3.88 -1.48 2.32
N THR A 174 -3.38 -0.49 3.07
CA THR A 174 -2.79 -0.71 4.40
C THR A 174 -3.77 -1.26 5.44
N CYS A 175 -5.06 -1.30 5.12
CA CYS A 175 -6.12 -1.87 5.97
C CYS A 175 -6.91 -2.97 5.24
N SER A 176 -6.36 -3.57 4.19
CA SER A 176 -7.07 -4.55 3.34
C SER A 176 -6.87 -6.01 3.74
N ASP A 177 -6.08 -6.31 4.76
CA ASP A 177 -6.07 -7.66 5.35
C ASP A 177 -7.33 -7.85 6.22
N PHE A 178 -8.43 -8.22 5.58
CA PHE A 178 -9.73 -8.23 6.23
C PHE A 178 -9.87 -9.26 7.36
N PRO A 179 -9.32 -10.49 7.28
CA PRO A 179 -9.35 -11.40 8.41
C PRO A 179 -8.69 -10.79 9.66
N PHE A 180 -7.57 -10.10 9.47
CA PHE A 180 -6.89 -9.38 10.55
C PHE A 180 -7.71 -8.18 11.04
N MET A 181 -8.12 -7.28 10.14
CA MET A 181 -8.88 -6.08 10.47
C MET A 181 -10.23 -6.39 11.14
N TYR A 182 -10.96 -7.37 10.63
CA TYR A 182 -12.24 -7.81 11.22
C TYR A 182 -12.07 -8.33 12.65
N LYS A 183 -11.02 -9.15 12.87
CA LYS A 183 -10.73 -9.70 14.19
C LYS A 183 -10.37 -8.63 15.20
N ILE A 184 -9.38 -7.77 14.90
CA ILE A 184 -8.90 -6.75 15.85
C ILE A 184 -9.92 -5.65 16.10
N SER A 185 -10.81 -5.38 15.11
CA SER A 185 -11.94 -4.44 15.27
C SER A 185 -13.17 -5.05 15.91
N LYS A 186 -13.16 -6.36 16.26
CA LYS A 186 -14.32 -7.08 16.78
C LYS A 186 -15.56 -6.96 15.88
N GLY A 187 -15.34 -7.08 14.54
CA GLY A 187 -16.38 -7.04 13.55
C GLY A 187 -16.76 -5.64 13.04
N LEU A 188 -16.18 -4.56 13.56
CA LEU A 188 -16.48 -3.19 13.10
C LEU A 188 -16.06 -2.94 11.64
N TRP A 189 -15.19 -3.81 11.09
CA TRP A 189 -14.67 -3.66 9.72
C TRP A 189 -15.63 -4.17 8.65
N GLU A 190 -16.72 -4.83 9.02
CA GLU A 190 -17.76 -5.28 8.08
C GLU A 190 -18.32 -4.11 7.28
N GLY A 191 -18.41 -4.27 5.95
CA GLY A 191 -18.89 -3.24 5.02
C GLY A 191 -17.84 -2.22 4.56
N VAL A 192 -16.62 -2.22 5.14
CA VAL A 192 -15.53 -1.34 4.68
C VAL A 192 -15.06 -1.81 3.31
N ILE A 193 -14.91 -0.86 2.39
CA ILE A 193 -14.30 -1.06 1.07
C ILE A 193 -12.84 -0.66 1.13
N ALA A 194 -11.94 -1.45 0.54
CA ALA A 194 -10.53 -1.13 0.47
C ALA A 194 -9.95 -1.36 -0.93
N ALA A 195 -8.90 -0.61 -1.27
CA ALA A 195 -8.01 -1.01 -2.35
C ALA A 195 -7.17 -2.20 -1.89
N THR A 196 -6.72 -3.04 -2.81
CA THR A 196 -5.77 -4.11 -2.53
C THR A 196 -4.77 -4.26 -3.68
N PHE A 197 -3.64 -4.89 -3.41
CA PHE A 197 -2.50 -4.95 -4.32
C PHE A 197 -2.00 -6.38 -4.57
N GLY A 198 -2.60 -7.37 -3.95
CA GLY A 198 -2.22 -8.77 -4.08
C GLY A 198 -3.44 -9.67 -4.26
N GLU A 199 -3.21 -10.87 -4.72
CA GLU A 199 -4.24 -11.93 -4.75
C GLU A 199 -4.90 -12.06 -3.38
N LEU A 200 -6.17 -12.47 -3.36
CA LEU A 200 -6.88 -12.69 -2.09
C LEU A 200 -6.35 -13.95 -1.39
N PRO A 201 -6.34 -13.99 -0.05
CA PRO A 201 -5.75 -15.10 0.70
C PRO A 201 -6.39 -16.48 0.43
N ASP A 202 -7.63 -16.48 -0.03
CA ASP A 202 -8.43 -17.65 -0.41
C ASP A 202 -8.50 -17.89 -1.92
N SER A 203 -7.72 -17.14 -2.71
CA SER A 203 -7.61 -17.32 -4.16
C SER A 203 -7.03 -18.70 -4.49
N ASP A 204 -7.51 -19.29 -5.58
CA ASP A 204 -7.00 -20.53 -6.16
C ASP A 204 -5.74 -20.34 -7.02
N ASN A 205 -5.16 -19.13 -7.02
CA ASN A 205 -3.92 -18.84 -7.73
C ASN A 205 -2.81 -19.84 -7.34
N PRO A 206 -2.29 -20.65 -8.30
CA PRO A 206 -1.38 -21.74 -7.98
C PRO A 206 -0.09 -21.28 -7.32
N LEU A 207 0.41 -20.09 -7.67
CA LEU A 207 1.63 -19.52 -7.09
C LEU A 207 1.41 -19.12 -5.63
N LEU A 208 0.26 -18.50 -5.33
CA LEU A 208 -0.12 -18.14 -3.96
C LEU A 208 -0.28 -19.39 -3.09
N GLN A 209 -0.93 -20.43 -3.60
CA GLN A 209 -1.09 -21.70 -2.89
C GLN A 209 0.27 -22.40 -2.67
N LYS A 210 1.18 -22.32 -3.63
CA LYS A 210 2.56 -22.79 -3.46
C LYS A 210 3.27 -22.06 -2.33
N TYR A 211 3.21 -20.74 -2.26
CA TYR A 211 3.80 -19.95 -1.17
C TYR A 211 3.17 -20.27 0.17
N LYS A 212 1.85 -20.48 0.22
CA LYS A 212 1.19 -20.92 1.44
C LYS A 212 1.77 -22.22 1.96
N LYS A 213 1.88 -23.23 1.10
CA LYS A 213 2.41 -24.56 1.45
C LYS A 213 3.91 -24.53 1.78
N GLU A 214 4.71 -23.83 0.98
CA GLU A 214 6.17 -23.92 1.06
C GLU A 214 6.80 -22.89 2.00
N ALA A 215 6.16 -21.78 2.23
CA ALA A 215 6.66 -20.74 3.13
C ALA A 215 5.86 -20.68 4.45
N TYR A 216 4.55 -20.41 4.37
CA TYR A 216 3.75 -20.20 5.57
C TYR A 216 3.63 -21.47 6.43
N GLU A 217 3.21 -22.60 5.85
CA GLU A 217 2.99 -23.84 6.62
C GLU A 217 4.28 -24.43 7.22
N LYS A 218 5.44 -24.10 6.61
CA LYS A 218 6.74 -24.62 7.09
C LYS A 218 7.45 -23.68 8.05
N TYR A 219 7.31 -22.35 7.89
CA TYR A 219 8.18 -21.39 8.55
C TYR A 219 7.45 -20.28 9.32
N ALA A 220 6.11 -20.22 9.26
CA ALA A 220 5.39 -19.21 10.02
C ALA A 220 5.62 -19.36 11.52
N ALA A 221 5.93 -18.27 12.18
CA ALA A 221 6.08 -18.25 13.62
C ALA A 221 4.74 -18.47 14.33
N LYS A 222 4.78 -18.95 15.57
CA LYS A 222 3.58 -19.16 16.37
C LYS A 222 2.76 -17.87 16.49
N GLY A 223 1.53 -17.91 16.01
CA GLY A 223 0.60 -16.78 16.05
C GLY A 223 0.53 -15.96 14.78
N GLU A 224 1.45 -16.15 13.82
CA GLU A 224 1.33 -15.58 12.48
C GLU A 224 0.13 -16.16 11.75
N ARG A 225 -0.38 -15.40 10.80
CA ARG A 225 -1.57 -15.78 10.05
C ARG A 225 -1.33 -15.65 8.58
N TRP A 226 -1.87 -16.60 7.84
CA TRP A 226 -1.98 -16.45 6.40
C TRP A 226 -2.95 -15.32 6.05
N GLY A 227 -2.49 -14.35 5.33
CA GLY A 227 -3.23 -13.16 4.90
C GLY A 227 -2.35 -12.25 4.07
N LEU A 228 -2.95 -11.18 3.54
CA LEU A 228 -2.24 -10.24 2.67
C LEU A 228 -0.98 -9.68 3.33
N PHE A 229 -1.02 -9.38 4.61
CA PHE A 229 0.13 -8.83 5.32
C PHE A 229 1.28 -9.83 5.49
N TYR A 230 0.98 -11.14 5.57
CA TYR A 230 2.02 -12.16 5.60
C TYR A 230 2.74 -12.26 4.25
N TYR A 231 1.99 -12.52 3.17
CA TYR A 231 2.62 -12.74 1.88
C TYR A 231 2.99 -11.44 1.14
N ALA A 232 2.66 -10.27 1.65
CA ALA A 232 3.14 -9.00 1.11
C ALA A 232 4.68 -8.95 1.03
N GLY A 233 5.39 -9.49 2.02
CA GLY A 233 6.84 -9.60 1.98
C GLY A 233 7.35 -10.43 0.82
N ILE A 234 6.67 -11.53 0.50
CA ILE A 234 6.97 -12.39 -0.65
C ILE A 234 6.70 -11.62 -1.95
N LEU A 235 5.52 -11.00 -2.05
CA LEU A 235 5.11 -10.20 -3.21
C LEU A 235 6.13 -9.11 -3.55
N PHE A 236 6.60 -8.39 -2.55
CA PHE A 236 7.58 -7.31 -2.76
C PHE A 236 8.97 -7.82 -3.12
N ALA A 237 9.29 -9.06 -2.74
CA ALA A 237 10.55 -9.72 -3.08
C ALA A 237 10.55 -10.38 -4.48
N GLU A 238 9.39 -10.74 -5.03
CA GLU A 238 9.28 -11.46 -6.30
C GLU A 238 10.08 -10.83 -7.44
N PRO A 239 10.00 -9.50 -7.71
CA PRO A 239 10.78 -8.90 -8.80
C PRO A 239 12.29 -8.91 -8.53
N LEU A 240 12.73 -8.81 -7.27
CA LEU A 240 14.15 -8.95 -6.94
C LEU A 240 14.65 -10.37 -7.25
N VAL A 241 13.88 -11.38 -6.86
CA VAL A 241 14.22 -12.80 -7.14
C VAL A 241 14.27 -13.03 -8.65
N GLU A 242 13.34 -12.49 -9.42
CA GLU A 242 13.34 -12.55 -10.87
C GLU A 242 14.58 -11.87 -11.47
N GLY A 243 14.92 -10.67 -11.00
CA GLY A 243 16.12 -9.94 -11.43
C GLY A 243 17.41 -10.71 -11.13
N ILE A 244 17.53 -11.33 -9.96
CA ILE A 244 18.67 -12.17 -9.58
C ILE A 244 18.77 -13.39 -10.50
N LYS A 245 17.66 -14.07 -10.80
CA LYS A 245 17.64 -15.21 -11.74
C LYS A 245 18.16 -14.83 -13.12
N ARG A 246 17.76 -13.66 -13.63
CA ARG A 246 18.23 -13.14 -14.94
C ARG A 246 19.72 -12.82 -14.93
N CYS A 247 20.27 -12.37 -13.80
CA CYS A 247 21.70 -12.14 -13.68
C CYS A 247 22.54 -13.42 -13.81
N GLY A 248 22.00 -14.56 -13.38
CA GLY A 248 22.73 -15.83 -13.36
C GLY A 248 24.01 -15.74 -12.51
N ARG A 249 25.12 -16.30 -13.03
CA ARG A 249 26.42 -16.30 -12.30
C ARG A 249 27.13 -14.96 -12.26
N LEU A 250 26.75 -14.01 -13.11
CA LEU A 250 27.37 -12.68 -13.19
C LEU A 250 26.60 -11.66 -12.36
N LEU A 251 26.32 -11.96 -11.11
CA LEU A 251 25.55 -11.14 -10.20
C LEU A 251 26.39 -9.98 -9.66
N THR A 252 26.12 -8.78 -10.18
CA THR A 252 26.59 -7.49 -9.63
C THR A 252 25.39 -6.57 -9.43
N ARG A 253 25.51 -5.50 -8.65
CA ARG A 253 24.43 -4.53 -8.45
C ARG A 253 24.04 -3.82 -9.74
N GLU A 254 25.01 -3.48 -10.56
CA GLU A 254 24.82 -2.83 -11.86
C GLU A 254 24.06 -3.76 -12.82
N ARG A 255 24.44 -5.04 -12.86
CA ARG A 255 23.73 -6.01 -13.67
C ARG A 255 22.31 -6.25 -13.16
N LEU A 256 22.13 -6.36 -11.83
CA LEU A 256 20.82 -6.48 -11.25
C LEU A 256 19.90 -5.30 -11.66
N VAL A 257 20.40 -4.06 -11.59
CA VAL A 257 19.64 -2.88 -12.04
C VAL A 257 19.23 -3.03 -13.50
N LYS A 258 20.16 -3.42 -14.39
CA LYS A 258 19.88 -3.61 -15.82
C LYS A 258 18.83 -4.71 -16.04
N GLU A 259 18.93 -5.84 -15.35
CA GLU A 259 17.97 -6.93 -15.46
C GLU A 259 16.59 -6.54 -14.88
N MET A 260 16.56 -5.79 -13.78
CA MET A 260 15.32 -5.21 -13.24
C MET A 260 14.63 -4.26 -14.25
N GLU A 261 15.38 -3.38 -14.89
CA GLU A 261 14.87 -2.49 -15.94
C GLU A 261 14.31 -3.24 -17.16
N GLY A 262 14.79 -4.46 -17.40
CA GLY A 262 14.31 -5.37 -18.44
C GLY A 262 13.08 -6.19 -18.08
N ILE A 263 12.57 -6.11 -16.86
CA ILE A 263 11.35 -6.83 -16.45
C ILE A 263 10.13 -6.23 -17.15
N LYS A 264 9.40 -7.07 -17.90
CA LYS A 264 8.15 -6.69 -18.60
C LYS A 264 7.07 -7.73 -18.30
N ASN A 265 5.91 -7.25 -17.88
CA ASN A 265 4.72 -8.07 -17.63
C ASN A 265 4.97 -9.29 -16.73
N PHE A 266 5.87 -9.16 -15.75
CA PHE A 266 6.09 -10.20 -14.77
C PHE A 266 4.82 -10.43 -13.96
N LYS A 267 4.38 -11.69 -13.87
CA LYS A 267 3.19 -12.10 -13.12
C LYS A 267 3.63 -12.86 -11.87
N GLY A 268 3.51 -12.20 -10.73
CA GLY A 268 3.62 -12.80 -9.41
C GLY A 268 2.25 -12.99 -8.76
N ILE A 269 2.20 -12.87 -7.45
CA ILE A 269 0.96 -12.89 -6.66
C ILE A 269 0.34 -11.49 -6.49
N GLY A 270 0.89 -10.47 -7.13
CA GLY A 270 0.34 -9.13 -7.28
C GLY A 270 -0.17 -8.90 -8.69
N GLY A 271 -0.42 -7.64 -9.03
CA GLY A 271 -0.68 -7.22 -10.42
C GLY A 271 0.58 -7.38 -11.29
N LYS A 272 0.44 -7.06 -12.57
CA LYS A 272 1.57 -7.11 -13.50
C LYS A 272 2.66 -6.11 -13.12
N ILE A 273 3.89 -6.57 -13.11
CA ILE A 273 5.07 -5.75 -12.81
C ILE A 273 5.87 -5.51 -14.08
N SER A 274 6.16 -4.23 -14.34
CA SER A 274 7.03 -3.81 -15.44
C SER A 274 7.86 -2.62 -15.01
N TYR A 275 9.14 -2.63 -15.37
CA TYR A 275 10.05 -1.49 -15.21
C TYR A 275 10.62 -1.05 -16.54
N GLY A 276 11.41 0.02 -16.55
CA GLY A 276 12.11 0.53 -17.72
C GLY A 276 13.49 1.11 -17.38
N PRO A 277 14.31 1.40 -18.37
CA PRO A 277 15.51 2.19 -18.19
C PRO A 277 15.20 3.48 -17.44
N LEU A 278 16.15 3.95 -16.63
CA LEU A 278 15.96 5.18 -15.87
C LEU A 278 15.64 6.35 -16.81
N ASP A 279 14.49 6.95 -16.61
CA ASP A 279 14.01 8.10 -17.37
C ASP A 279 13.39 9.12 -16.43
N LEU A 280 14.00 10.30 -16.32
CA LEU A 280 13.54 11.37 -15.44
C LEU A 280 12.22 12.00 -15.91
N ALA A 281 11.90 11.88 -17.19
CA ALA A 281 10.65 12.36 -17.76
C ALA A 281 9.49 11.37 -17.61
N GLN A 282 9.80 10.10 -17.31
CA GLN A 282 8.82 9.00 -17.21
C GLN A 282 8.97 8.21 -15.89
N PRO A 283 8.93 8.88 -14.73
CA PRO A 283 9.23 8.26 -13.44
C PRO A 283 8.30 7.07 -13.12
N TYR A 284 7.01 7.23 -13.37
CA TYR A 284 6.01 6.18 -13.17
C TYR A 284 6.23 4.97 -14.09
N ALA A 285 6.58 5.22 -15.35
CA ALA A 285 6.83 4.15 -16.30
C ALA A 285 8.08 3.34 -15.97
N CYS A 286 9.15 3.98 -15.49
CA CYS A 286 10.44 3.33 -15.29
C CYS A 286 10.65 2.75 -13.89
N ARG A 287 9.99 3.26 -12.84
CA ARG A 287 10.26 2.86 -11.44
C ARG A 287 9.05 2.34 -10.66
N GLN A 288 7.82 2.58 -11.13
CA GLN A 288 6.62 1.94 -10.57
C GLN A 288 6.36 0.61 -11.27
N GLY A 289 6.64 -0.48 -10.57
CA GLY A 289 6.47 -1.84 -11.12
C GLY A 289 5.01 -2.24 -11.27
N GLN A 290 4.28 -2.30 -10.17
CA GLN A 290 2.85 -2.61 -10.17
C GLN A 290 2.02 -1.33 -10.30
N LYS A 291 1.12 -1.32 -11.27
CA LYS A 291 0.28 -0.16 -11.61
C LYS A 291 -1.20 -0.44 -11.46
N GLU A 292 -1.53 -1.68 -11.18
CA GLU A 292 -2.91 -2.15 -11.09
C GLU A 292 -3.30 -2.33 -9.61
N ILE A 293 -4.55 -2.01 -9.30
CA ILE A 293 -5.23 -2.31 -8.04
C ILE A 293 -6.58 -2.94 -8.35
N PHE A 294 -7.20 -3.55 -7.36
CA PHE A 294 -8.64 -3.82 -7.39
C PHE A 294 -9.27 -3.49 -6.04
N LEU A 295 -10.59 -3.38 -6.03
CA LEU A 295 -11.35 -3.02 -4.84
C LEU A 295 -12.05 -4.23 -4.27
N VAL A 296 -12.08 -4.29 -2.96
CA VAL A 296 -12.70 -5.35 -2.19
C VAL A 296 -13.54 -4.78 -1.07
N LYS A 297 -14.58 -5.52 -0.65
CA LYS A 297 -15.42 -5.18 0.49
C LYS A 297 -15.32 -6.26 1.55
N CYS A 298 -15.19 -5.84 2.79
CA CYS A 298 -15.15 -6.73 3.94
C CYS A 298 -16.55 -7.25 4.25
N LEU A 299 -16.73 -8.57 4.19
CA LEU A 299 -17.94 -9.25 4.62
C LEU A 299 -17.80 -9.75 6.06
N LYS A 300 -18.90 -10.25 6.61
CA LYS A 300 -18.94 -10.90 7.93
C LYS A 300 -17.87 -11.97 8.06
N GLY A 301 -17.17 -11.98 9.18
CA GLY A 301 -16.07 -12.91 9.43
C GLY A 301 -14.74 -12.51 8.78
N GLY A 302 -14.65 -11.32 8.17
CA GLY A 302 -13.45 -10.85 7.47
C GLY A 302 -13.27 -11.48 6.09
N LYS A 303 -14.32 -12.04 5.51
CA LYS A 303 -14.30 -12.55 4.14
C LYS A 303 -14.26 -11.40 3.13
N TYR A 304 -13.81 -11.70 1.93
CA TYR A 304 -13.69 -10.74 0.84
C TYR A 304 -14.85 -10.86 -0.14
N GLU A 305 -15.38 -9.72 -0.57
CA GLU A 305 -16.16 -9.57 -1.79
C GLU A 305 -15.33 -8.75 -2.78
N LYS A 306 -14.97 -9.34 -3.92
CA LYS A 306 -14.27 -8.63 -4.99
C LYS A 306 -15.26 -7.71 -5.70
N LEU A 307 -14.99 -6.42 -5.72
CA LEU A 307 -15.88 -5.40 -6.30
C LEU A 307 -15.48 -5.00 -7.72
N THR A 308 -14.19 -5.13 -8.06
CA THR A 308 -13.67 -4.82 -9.40
C THR A 308 -12.64 -5.85 -9.81
N ASP A 309 -12.41 -5.97 -11.12
CA ASP A 309 -11.18 -6.61 -11.61
C ASP A 309 -9.96 -5.72 -11.39
N TRP A 310 -8.77 -6.26 -11.70
CA TRP A 310 -7.55 -5.49 -11.76
C TRP A 310 -7.72 -4.31 -12.72
N MET A 311 -7.38 -3.12 -12.26
CA MET A 311 -7.51 -1.89 -13.04
C MET A 311 -6.32 -0.99 -12.85
N GLU A 312 -5.81 -0.46 -13.96
CA GLU A 312 -4.84 0.63 -13.96
C GLU A 312 -5.60 1.95 -13.82
N ILE A 313 -5.26 2.73 -12.80
CA ILE A 313 -5.87 4.04 -12.54
C ILE A 313 -4.97 5.12 -13.16
N LYS A 314 -5.52 5.84 -14.13
CA LYS A 314 -4.84 6.95 -14.82
C LYS A 314 -5.14 8.29 -14.19
#